data_d6549f07a49281a544398cb1401ea601
#
_entry.id   d6549f07a49281a544398cb1401ea601
#
_cell.length_a   1.000
_cell.length_b   1.000
_cell.length_c   1.000
_cell.angle_alpha   90.00
_cell.angle_beta   90.00
_cell.angle_gamma   90.00
#
_symmetry.space_group_name_H-M   'P 1'
#
loop_
_entity.id
_entity.type
_entity.pdbx_description
1 polymer ?
#
loop_
_entity_poly.entity_id
_entity_poly.type
_entity_poly.pdbx_seq_one_letter_code
_entity_poly.pdbx_strand_id
1 'polypeptide(L)'
;STFYCAGSMTIADAGAIHCHNLAGHGTQSFTEAIVNSCNPAFMQMGQLLGINKYTQYYKAFGFADKTGIDLPGEADDQFFTDMDEVDLAVGSFGQNFKITPIQMITACAAVANGGYVLQPYVVSKITDSDGNVVKTVEKTVKRQAVSKETSDKMNEILEYNTSTAGSTSGYVAGYRVAGKTGT
;
A
#
# COMPACT_ATOMS: atom_id res chain seq x y z
N SER A 1 -17.15 7.71 -7.92
CA SER A 1 -17.81 6.80 -6.95
C SER A 1 -17.83 7.46 -5.58
N THR A 2 -18.90 7.23 -4.82
CA THR A 2 -19.07 7.66 -3.44
C THR A 2 -19.25 6.46 -2.53
N PHE A 3 -18.87 6.61 -1.26
CA PHE A 3 -18.91 5.58 -0.22
C PHE A 3 -19.61 6.14 1.01
N TYR A 4 -20.37 5.32 1.72
CA TYR A 4 -21.11 5.74 2.90
C TYR A 4 -20.55 5.09 4.17
N CYS A 5 -20.41 5.87 5.23
CA CYS A 5 -19.95 5.42 6.54
C CYS A 5 -20.93 5.87 7.64
N ALA A 6 -21.62 4.91 8.24
CA ALA A 6 -22.50 5.12 9.41
C ALA A 6 -21.77 4.93 10.76
N GLY A 7 -20.41 4.85 10.77
CA GLY A 7 -19.61 4.54 11.96
C GLY A 7 -19.26 3.06 12.11
N SER A 8 -19.94 2.19 11.39
CA SER A 8 -19.62 0.76 11.30
C SER A 8 -20.17 0.16 10.00
N MET A 9 -19.74 -1.05 9.68
CA MET A 9 -20.29 -1.86 8.60
C MET A 9 -20.32 -3.33 9.06
N THR A 10 -21.44 -4.00 8.84
CA THR A 10 -21.59 -5.43 9.17
C THR A 10 -21.06 -6.28 8.02
N ILE A 11 -20.20 -7.23 8.34
CA ILE A 11 -19.63 -8.19 7.38
C ILE A 11 -20.00 -9.59 7.88
N ALA A 12 -20.82 -10.29 7.11
CA ALA A 12 -21.16 -11.70 7.32
C ALA A 12 -21.07 -12.16 8.79
N ASP A 13 -20.26 -13.19 9.04
CA ASP A 13 -20.09 -13.79 10.38
C ASP A 13 -19.17 -12.99 11.33
N ALA A 14 -18.47 -11.96 10.82
CA ALA A 14 -17.61 -11.10 11.64
C ALA A 14 -18.39 -10.06 12.47
N GLY A 15 -19.68 -9.87 12.18
CA GLY A 15 -20.49 -8.85 12.82
C GLY A 15 -20.11 -7.42 12.42
N ALA A 16 -20.29 -6.45 13.33
CA ALA A 16 -20.03 -5.04 13.04
C ALA A 16 -18.54 -4.69 13.21
N ILE A 17 -17.93 -4.22 12.12
CA ILE A 17 -16.58 -3.66 12.11
C ILE A 17 -16.68 -2.14 12.15
N HIS A 18 -16.05 -1.51 13.15
CA HIS A 18 -16.20 -0.11 13.44
C HIS A 18 -15.19 0.77 12.69
N CYS A 19 -15.65 1.96 12.33
CA CYS A 19 -14.78 3.08 11.98
C CYS A 19 -14.17 3.69 13.25
N HIS A 20 -13.00 4.33 13.14
CA HIS A 20 -12.45 5.13 14.23
C HIS A 20 -13.37 6.32 14.60
N ASN A 21 -14.10 6.87 13.63
CA ASN A 21 -15.20 7.79 13.87
C ASN A 21 -16.51 7.01 14.04
N LEU A 22 -16.92 6.79 15.27
CA LEU A 22 -18.14 6.03 15.60
C LEU A 22 -19.43 6.74 15.17
N ALA A 23 -19.41 8.06 15.01
CA ALA A 23 -20.55 8.82 14.46
C ALA A 23 -20.69 8.65 12.94
N GLY A 24 -19.67 8.08 12.29
CA GLY A 24 -19.60 7.94 10.86
C GLY A 24 -19.09 9.19 10.14
N HIS A 25 -18.70 9.03 8.89
CA HIS A 25 -18.27 10.12 8.01
C HIS A 25 -19.37 10.52 7.01
N GLY A 26 -20.51 9.82 7.00
CA GLY A 26 -21.56 10.03 5.99
C GLY A 26 -21.11 9.63 4.60
N THR A 27 -21.61 10.33 3.59
CA THR A 27 -21.26 10.11 2.18
C THR A 27 -19.93 10.80 1.85
N GLN A 28 -19.00 10.05 1.30
CA GLN A 28 -17.62 10.49 0.98
C GLN A 28 -17.28 10.15 -0.46
N SER A 29 -16.49 11.00 -1.12
CA SER A 29 -15.76 10.66 -2.34
C SER A 29 -14.63 9.66 -2.05
N PHE A 30 -14.02 9.10 -3.09
CA PHE A 30 -12.84 8.24 -2.96
C PHE A 30 -11.68 8.95 -2.24
N THR A 31 -11.41 10.20 -2.60
CA THR A 31 -10.35 11.00 -1.97
C THR A 31 -10.62 11.25 -0.49
N GLU A 32 -11.85 11.67 -0.14
CA GLU A 32 -12.24 11.90 1.26
C GLU A 32 -12.16 10.61 2.10
N ALA A 33 -12.54 9.46 1.53
CA ALA A 33 -12.43 8.18 2.21
C ALA A 33 -10.97 7.81 2.55
N ILE A 34 -10.02 8.13 1.67
CA ILE A 34 -8.59 7.94 1.91
C ILE A 34 -8.09 8.91 2.99
N VAL A 35 -8.40 10.19 2.86
CA VAL A 35 -8.03 11.25 3.83
C VAL A 35 -8.55 10.91 5.23
N ASN A 36 -9.83 10.54 5.33
CA ASN A 36 -10.47 10.17 6.58
C ASN A 36 -10.06 8.79 7.12
N SER A 37 -9.25 8.04 6.38
CA SER A 37 -8.89 6.65 6.78
C SER A 37 -10.12 5.81 7.17
N CYS A 38 -11.17 5.89 6.37
CA CYS A 38 -12.49 5.38 6.72
C CYS A 38 -12.60 3.87 6.49
N ASN A 39 -12.55 3.05 7.56
CA ASN A 39 -12.65 1.60 7.46
C ASN A 39 -13.87 1.12 6.63
N PRO A 40 -15.13 1.56 6.91
CA PRO A 40 -16.27 1.15 6.11
C PRO A 40 -16.16 1.48 4.61
N ALA A 41 -15.56 2.62 4.27
CA ALA A 41 -15.35 2.97 2.87
C ALA A 41 -14.32 2.04 2.20
N PHE A 42 -13.21 1.73 2.88
CA PHE A 42 -12.23 0.76 2.36
C PHE A 42 -12.82 -0.64 2.23
N MET A 43 -13.66 -1.11 3.17
CA MET A 43 -14.36 -2.38 3.05
C MET A 43 -15.28 -2.41 1.81
N GLN A 44 -16.04 -1.34 1.55
CA GLN A 44 -16.86 -1.21 0.34
C GLN A 44 -16.00 -1.23 -0.94
N MET A 45 -14.85 -0.57 -0.95
CA MET A 45 -13.89 -0.63 -2.06
C MET A 45 -13.38 -2.06 -2.29
N GLY A 46 -13.03 -2.77 -1.21
CA GLY A 46 -12.62 -4.17 -1.26
C GLY A 46 -13.70 -5.07 -1.85
N GLN A 47 -14.94 -4.91 -1.39
CA GLN A 47 -16.08 -5.67 -1.93
C GLN A 47 -16.32 -5.40 -3.43
N LEU A 48 -16.19 -4.13 -3.87
CA LEU A 48 -16.28 -3.79 -5.29
C LEU A 48 -15.15 -4.40 -6.12
N LEU A 49 -13.95 -4.51 -5.54
CA LEU A 49 -12.80 -5.12 -6.19
C LEU A 49 -12.97 -6.65 -6.26
N GLY A 50 -13.44 -7.25 -5.18
CA GLY A 50 -13.58 -8.70 -5.00
C GLY A 50 -12.27 -9.41 -4.70
N ILE A 51 -12.36 -10.60 -4.10
CA ILE A 51 -11.21 -11.40 -3.62
C ILE A 51 -10.18 -11.65 -4.73
N ASN A 52 -10.62 -12.04 -5.91
CA ASN A 52 -9.71 -12.40 -7.01
C ASN A 52 -8.81 -11.22 -7.43
N LYS A 53 -9.40 -10.03 -7.62
CA LYS A 53 -8.61 -8.84 -8.00
C LYS A 53 -7.78 -8.32 -6.83
N TYR A 54 -8.32 -8.34 -5.62
CA TYR A 54 -7.56 -7.98 -4.43
C TYR A 54 -6.29 -8.84 -4.30
N THR A 55 -6.43 -10.15 -4.38
CA THR A 55 -5.32 -11.11 -4.36
C THR A 55 -4.34 -10.87 -5.51
N GLN A 56 -4.85 -10.60 -6.72
CA GLN A 56 -4.00 -10.29 -7.88
C GLN A 56 -3.13 -9.06 -7.63
N TYR A 57 -3.72 -7.97 -7.13
CA TYR A 57 -2.97 -6.74 -6.83
C TYR A 57 -2.04 -6.90 -5.62
N TYR A 58 -2.45 -7.64 -4.60
CA TYR A 58 -1.60 -7.97 -3.47
C TYR A 58 -0.29 -8.65 -3.92
N LYS A 59 -0.41 -9.65 -4.81
CA LYS A 59 0.73 -10.29 -5.46
C LYS A 59 1.51 -9.34 -6.37
N ALA A 60 0.80 -8.52 -7.15
CA ALA A 60 1.42 -7.58 -8.06
C ALA A 60 2.32 -6.57 -7.33
N PHE A 61 1.90 -6.08 -6.16
CA PHE A 61 2.69 -5.20 -5.31
C PHE A 61 3.83 -5.88 -4.55
N GLY A 62 3.92 -7.21 -4.60
CA GLY A 62 5.04 -7.97 -4.04
C GLY A 62 4.84 -8.40 -2.58
N PHE A 63 3.61 -8.38 -2.08
CA PHE A 63 3.31 -8.78 -0.70
C PHE A 63 3.26 -10.30 -0.50
N ALA A 64 3.21 -11.08 -1.57
CA ALA A 64 3.21 -12.55 -1.53
C ALA A 64 4.56 -13.19 -1.91
N ASP A 65 5.61 -12.39 -2.07
CA ASP A 65 6.94 -12.86 -2.48
C ASP A 65 8.03 -12.17 -1.67
N LYS A 66 9.18 -12.80 -1.51
CA LYS A 66 10.40 -12.13 -1.08
C LYS A 66 10.77 -11.01 -2.05
N THR A 67 11.27 -9.89 -1.52
CA THR A 67 11.72 -8.78 -2.36
C THR A 67 12.97 -9.15 -3.15
N GLY A 68 13.78 -10.06 -2.63
CA GLY A 68 15.06 -10.47 -3.20
C GLY A 68 16.17 -9.46 -2.94
N ILE A 69 16.05 -8.69 -1.84
CA ILE A 69 17.14 -7.82 -1.38
C ILE A 69 18.41 -8.63 -1.18
N ASP A 70 19.56 -8.03 -1.45
CA ASP A 70 20.88 -8.62 -1.35
C ASP A 70 21.41 -8.77 0.09
N LEU A 71 20.50 -8.93 1.06
CA LEU A 71 20.80 -9.19 2.46
C LEU A 71 20.28 -10.58 2.88
N PRO A 72 20.99 -11.29 3.77
CA PRO A 72 20.52 -12.57 4.31
C PRO A 72 19.35 -12.37 5.27
N GLY A 73 18.52 -13.41 5.44
CA GLY A 73 17.50 -13.46 6.49
C GLY A 73 16.19 -12.75 6.13
N GLU A 74 15.91 -12.47 4.85
CA GLU A 74 14.59 -12.01 4.45
C GLU A 74 13.55 -13.07 4.83
N ALA A 75 12.54 -12.65 5.62
CA ALA A 75 11.49 -13.56 6.11
C ALA A 75 10.67 -14.14 4.96
N ASP A 76 10.16 -15.34 5.19
CA ASP A 76 9.21 -15.95 4.25
C ASP A 76 7.88 -15.19 4.31
N ASP A 77 7.20 -15.14 3.17
CA ASP A 77 5.88 -14.55 3.05
C ASP A 77 4.83 -15.33 3.85
N GLN A 78 3.84 -14.63 4.34
CA GLN A 78 2.65 -15.20 4.98
C GLN A 78 1.41 -14.70 4.25
N PHE A 79 1.21 -15.25 3.04
CA PHE A 79 0.04 -14.90 2.24
C PHE A 79 -1.14 -15.84 2.56
N PHE A 80 -2.35 -15.27 2.56
CA PHE A 80 -3.58 -16.04 2.68
C PHE A 80 -3.80 -16.91 1.45
N THR A 81 -3.84 -18.22 1.63
CA THR A 81 -4.17 -19.17 0.55
C THR A 81 -5.66 -19.22 0.27
N ASP A 82 -6.49 -19.03 1.30
CA ASP A 82 -7.94 -19.21 1.28
C ASP A 82 -8.65 -17.98 1.88
N MET A 83 -8.48 -16.81 1.23
CA MET A 83 -9.10 -15.55 1.64
C MET A 83 -10.62 -15.64 1.52
N ASP A 84 -11.34 -15.30 2.59
CA ASP A 84 -12.80 -15.18 2.61
C ASP A 84 -13.26 -13.70 2.56
N GLU A 85 -14.56 -13.46 2.70
CA GLU A 85 -15.14 -12.11 2.67
C GLU A 85 -14.74 -11.27 3.90
N VAL A 86 -14.48 -11.90 5.04
CA VAL A 86 -14.02 -11.22 6.25
C VAL A 86 -12.56 -10.80 6.08
N ASP A 87 -11.71 -11.69 5.57
CA ASP A 87 -10.32 -11.39 5.25
C ASP A 87 -10.20 -10.25 4.24
N LEU A 88 -11.05 -10.27 3.18
CA LEU A 88 -11.11 -9.19 2.20
C LEU A 88 -11.49 -7.86 2.86
N ALA A 89 -12.51 -7.87 3.72
CA ALA A 89 -12.99 -6.65 4.37
C ALA A 89 -11.91 -6.05 5.28
N VAL A 90 -11.32 -6.85 6.17
CA VAL A 90 -10.29 -6.38 7.12
C VAL A 90 -8.97 -6.07 6.42
N GLY A 91 -8.59 -6.85 5.42
CA GLY A 91 -7.43 -6.61 4.59
C GLY A 91 -7.51 -5.30 3.80
N SER A 92 -8.73 -4.89 3.40
CA SER A 92 -8.95 -3.67 2.61
C SER A 92 -8.60 -2.39 3.35
N PHE A 93 -8.65 -2.36 4.68
CA PHE A 93 -8.18 -1.23 5.48
C PHE A 93 -6.87 -1.52 6.23
N GLY A 94 -6.13 -2.57 5.82
CA GLY A 94 -4.75 -2.80 6.24
C GLY A 94 -4.59 -3.66 7.48
N GLN A 95 -5.54 -4.52 7.81
CA GLN A 95 -5.46 -5.46 8.92
C GLN A 95 -5.41 -6.93 8.45
N ASN A 96 -5.10 -7.82 9.41
CA ASN A 96 -5.11 -9.28 9.24
C ASN A 96 -4.13 -9.83 8.18
N PHE A 97 -3.01 -9.14 7.94
CA PHE A 97 -1.90 -9.67 7.15
C PHE A 97 -0.54 -9.29 7.76
N LYS A 98 0.48 -10.05 7.43
CA LYS A 98 1.86 -9.79 7.87
C LYS A 98 2.74 -9.59 6.65
N ILE A 99 3.45 -8.48 6.63
CA ILE A 99 4.43 -8.13 5.61
C ILE A 99 5.69 -7.59 6.27
N THR A 100 6.82 -7.71 5.59
CA THR A 100 8.06 -7.12 6.08
C THR A 100 8.12 -5.63 5.78
N PRO A 101 8.85 -4.82 6.57
CA PRO A 101 9.05 -3.41 6.25
C PRO A 101 9.63 -3.18 4.86
N ILE A 102 10.49 -4.08 4.36
CA ILE A 102 11.07 -3.95 3.02
C ILE A 102 10.04 -4.23 1.92
N GLN A 103 9.08 -5.14 2.12
CA GLN A 103 7.95 -5.32 1.22
C GLN A 103 7.08 -4.06 1.17
N MET A 104 6.77 -3.49 2.34
CA MET A 104 5.95 -2.27 2.43
C MET A 104 6.61 -1.10 1.70
N ILE A 105 7.87 -0.80 1.98
CA ILE A 105 8.56 0.33 1.32
C ILE A 105 8.70 0.11 -0.19
N THR A 106 8.90 -1.13 -0.63
CA THR A 106 8.95 -1.48 -2.05
C THR A 106 7.60 -1.23 -2.74
N ALA A 107 6.49 -1.59 -2.09
CA ALA A 107 5.15 -1.32 -2.60
C ALA A 107 4.84 0.20 -2.62
N CYS A 108 5.18 0.93 -1.56
CA CYS A 108 5.05 2.39 -1.53
C CYS A 108 5.87 3.05 -2.65
N ALA A 109 7.12 2.59 -2.86
CA ALA A 109 7.95 3.07 -3.96
C ALA A 109 7.31 2.79 -5.33
N ALA A 110 6.63 1.64 -5.51
CA ALA A 110 5.93 1.34 -6.75
C ALA A 110 4.75 2.30 -6.98
N VAL A 111 4.00 2.69 -5.94
CA VAL A 111 2.95 3.71 -6.07
C VAL A 111 3.54 5.05 -6.53
N ALA A 112 4.72 5.42 -6.03
CA ALA A 112 5.33 6.72 -6.30
C ALA A 112 6.04 6.82 -7.67
N ASN A 113 6.50 5.70 -8.25
CA ASN A 113 7.45 5.67 -9.37
C ASN A 113 6.86 5.30 -10.75
N GLY A 114 5.54 5.36 -10.90
CA GLY A 114 4.84 4.97 -12.13
C GLY A 114 4.37 3.52 -12.12
N GLY A 115 4.27 2.89 -10.96
CA GLY A 115 3.72 1.54 -10.78
C GLY A 115 4.75 0.42 -10.82
N TYR A 116 6.04 0.72 -10.87
CA TYR A 116 7.10 -0.29 -11.03
C TYR A 116 7.58 -0.84 -9.70
N VAL A 117 7.41 -2.15 -9.49
CA VAL A 117 8.01 -2.89 -8.36
C VAL A 117 9.46 -3.19 -8.70
N LEU A 118 10.36 -2.59 -7.92
CA LEU A 118 11.81 -2.73 -8.08
C LEU A 118 12.35 -3.75 -7.09
N GLN A 119 13.40 -4.48 -7.46
CA GLN A 119 14.17 -5.26 -6.52
C GLN A 119 15.04 -4.32 -5.68
N PRO A 120 14.87 -4.26 -4.34
CA PRO A 120 15.73 -3.46 -3.49
C PRO A 120 17.14 -4.06 -3.43
N TYR A 121 18.15 -3.22 -3.25
CA TYR A 121 19.54 -3.62 -3.04
C TYR A 121 20.27 -2.62 -2.13
N VAL A 122 21.27 -3.10 -1.41
CA VAL A 122 22.13 -2.31 -0.51
C VAL A 122 23.50 -2.11 -1.16
N VAL A 123 24.00 -3.13 -1.86
CA VAL A 123 25.30 -3.08 -2.52
C VAL A 123 25.19 -2.39 -3.88
N SER A 124 25.72 -1.19 -4.02
CA SER A 124 25.72 -0.47 -5.30
C SER A 124 26.86 -0.89 -6.22
N LYS A 125 28.02 -1.23 -5.66
CA LYS A 125 29.21 -1.71 -6.40
C LYS A 125 30.14 -2.54 -5.52
N ILE A 126 30.93 -3.37 -6.15
CA ILE A 126 32.02 -4.15 -5.55
C ILE A 126 33.32 -3.70 -6.22
N THR A 127 34.37 -3.41 -5.43
CA THR A 127 35.70 -3.05 -5.90
C THR A 127 36.72 -4.06 -5.40
N ASP A 128 37.84 -4.21 -6.14
CA ASP A 128 39.01 -4.96 -5.68
C ASP A 128 39.86 -4.14 -4.69
N SER A 129 40.99 -4.72 -4.24
CA SER A 129 41.93 -4.06 -3.32
C SER A 129 42.57 -2.80 -3.90
N ASP A 130 42.66 -2.68 -5.21
CA ASP A 130 43.25 -1.57 -5.94
C ASP A 130 42.23 -0.45 -6.26
N GLY A 131 40.97 -0.67 -5.87
CA GLY A 131 39.85 0.27 -6.09
C GLY A 131 39.16 0.15 -7.45
N ASN A 132 39.54 -0.82 -8.29
CA ASN A 132 38.89 -1.04 -9.58
C ASN A 132 37.48 -1.65 -9.38
N VAL A 133 36.51 -1.19 -10.14
CA VAL A 133 35.15 -1.72 -10.08
C VAL A 133 35.09 -3.11 -10.69
N VAL A 134 34.80 -4.12 -9.86
CA VAL A 134 34.61 -5.51 -10.26
C VAL A 134 33.17 -5.78 -10.70
N LYS A 135 32.19 -5.14 -10.00
CA LYS A 135 30.78 -5.32 -10.29
C LYS A 135 30.01 -4.05 -9.91
N THR A 136 29.08 -3.64 -10.77
CA THR A 136 28.05 -2.62 -10.46
C THR A 136 26.70 -3.31 -10.38
N VAL A 137 25.88 -2.95 -9.42
CA VAL A 137 24.49 -3.44 -9.29
C VAL A 137 23.56 -2.43 -9.97
N GLU A 138 22.84 -2.89 -10.95
CA GLU A 138 21.90 -2.07 -11.72
C GLU A 138 20.46 -2.23 -11.19
N LYS A 139 19.66 -1.19 -11.42
CA LYS A 139 18.23 -1.20 -11.09
C LYS A 139 17.51 -2.33 -11.82
N THR A 140 16.87 -3.22 -11.06
CA THR A 140 16.08 -4.34 -11.60
C THR A 140 14.59 -4.06 -11.41
N VAL A 141 13.84 -4.02 -12.51
CA VAL A 141 12.37 -3.94 -12.50
C VAL A 141 11.83 -5.37 -12.49
N LYS A 142 11.12 -5.73 -11.42
CA LYS A 142 10.46 -7.05 -11.31
C LYS A 142 9.17 -7.10 -12.14
N ARG A 143 8.34 -6.05 -12.05
CA ARG A 143 7.05 -5.93 -12.76
C ARG A 143 6.48 -4.51 -12.64
N GLN A 144 5.42 -4.24 -13.39
CA GLN A 144 4.59 -3.05 -13.19
C GLN A 144 3.27 -3.49 -12.56
N ALA A 145 2.98 -3.04 -11.33
CA ALA A 145 1.79 -3.40 -10.56
C ALA A 145 0.55 -2.60 -10.99
N VAL A 146 0.73 -1.32 -11.31
CA VAL A 146 -0.33 -0.42 -11.79
C VAL A 146 0.19 0.46 -12.92
N SER A 147 -0.72 1.06 -13.68
CA SER A 147 -0.33 2.00 -14.74
C SER A 147 0.29 3.28 -14.17
N LYS A 148 1.07 3.98 -14.99
CA LYS A 148 1.61 5.30 -14.61
C LYS A 148 0.49 6.30 -14.28
N GLU A 149 -0.60 6.27 -15.03
CA GLU A 149 -1.78 7.13 -14.78
C GLU A 149 -2.36 6.88 -13.38
N THR A 150 -2.50 5.60 -12.97
CA THR A 150 -2.96 5.24 -11.63
C THR A 150 -1.99 5.70 -10.56
N SER A 151 -0.68 5.53 -10.77
CA SER A 151 0.37 6.01 -9.89
C SER A 151 0.31 7.53 -9.73
N ASP A 152 0.24 8.28 -10.83
CA ASP A 152 0.15 9.75 -10.82
C ASP A 152 -1.08 10.20 -10.01
N LYS A 153 -2.25 9.55 -10.23
CA LYS A 153 -3.49 9.88 -9.52
C LYS A 153 -3.41 9.58 -8.03
N MET A 154 -2.78 8.48 -7.64
CA MET A 154 -2.56 8.17 -6.22
C MET A 154 -1.60 9.16 -5.58
N ASN A 155 -0.54 9.58 -6.27
CA ASN A 155 0.39 10.59 -5.78
C ASN A 155 -0.32 11.93 -5.53
N GLU A 156 -1.21 12.39 -6.43
CA GLU A 156 -2.03 13.58 -6.23
C GLU A 156 -2.89 13.49 -4.95
N ILE A 157 -3.57 12.34 -4.74
CA ILE A 157 -4.43 12.13 -3.58
C ILE A 157 -3.61 12.10 -2.29
N LEU A 158 -2.47 11.41 -2.28
CA LEU A 158 -1.60 11.29 -1.12
C LEU A 158 -0.88 12.61 -0.78
N GLU A 159 -0.54 13.41 -1.80
CA GLU A 159 -0.01 14.77 -1.61
C GLU A 159 -1.09 15.71 -1.01
N TYR A 160 -2.32 15.63 -1.53
CA TYR A 160 -3.45 16.37 -0.96
C TYR A 160 -3.71 15.99 0.51
N ASN A 161 -3.63 14.70 0.84
CA ASN A 161 -3.75 14.23 2.22
C ASN A 161 -2.69 14.83 3.14
N THR A 162 -1.45 14.99 2.68
CA THR A 162 -0.33 15.50 3.49
C THR A 162 -0.34 17.02 3.58
N SER A 163 -0.70 17.72 2.50
CA SER A 163 -0.58 19.17 2.41
C SER A 163 -1.81 19.94 2.88
N THR A 164 -3.01 19.39 2.73
CA THR A 164 -4.23 20.20 2.84
C THR A 164 -5.30 19.64 3.78
N ALA A 165 -5.53 18.31 3.77
CA ALA A 165 -6.77 17.77 4.32
C ALA A 165 -6.60 16.77 5.48
N GLY A 166 -5.48 16.07 5.56
CA GLY A 166 -5.32 14.95 6.48
C GLY A 166 -4.22 15.16 7.50
N SER A 167 -3.11 14.45 7.35
CA SER A 167 -1.98 14.51 8.26
C SER A 167 -0.96 15.56 7.82
N THR A 168 -1.17 16.82 8.19
CA THR A 168 -0.25 17.92 7.91
C THR A 168 1.12 17.78 8.62
N SER A 169 1.25 16.81 9.53
CA SER A 169 2.53 16.51 10.22
C SER A 169 3.64 16.07 9.26
N GLY A 170 3.29 15.54 8.07
CA GLY A 170 4.24 15.19 7.03
C GLY A 170 4.57 16.32 6.06
N TYR A 171 3.93 17.48 6.18
CA TYR A 171 4.16 18.59 5.27
C TYR A 171 5.55 19.21 5.46
N VAL A 172 6.26 19.41 4.35
CA VAL A 172 7.56 20.09 4.32
C VAL A 172 7.50 21.18 3.25
N ALA A 173 7.66 22.44 3.67
CA ALA A 173 7.63 23.58 2.74
C ALA A 173 8.70 23.45 1.64
N GLY A 174 8.32 23.64 0.40
CA GLY A 174 9.18 23.51 -0.78
C GLY A 174 9.32 22.07 -1.33
N TYR A 175 8.69 21.07 -0.69
CA TYR A 175 8.67 19.68 -1.15
C TYR A 175 7.25 19.18 -1.38
N ARG A 176 7.11 18.33 -2.40
CA ARG A 176 5.86 17.59 -2.65
C ARG A 176 5.93 16.27 -1.90
N VAL A 177 5.32 16.23 -0.72
CA VAL A 177 5.30 15.04 0.13
C VAL A 177 3.94 14.35 -0.02
N ALA A 178 3.96 13.11 -0.50
CA ALA A 178 2.79 12.24 -0.58
C ALA A 178 2.86 11.23 0.58
N GLY A 179 1.77 11.09 1.34
CA GLY A 179 1.79 10.21 2.51
C GLY A 179 0.42 9.81 3.01
N LYS A 180 0.41 8.73 3.80
CA LYS A 180 -0.75 8.21 4.52
C LYS A 180 -0.31 7.69 5.88
N THR A 181 -1.06 8.00 6.92
CA THR A 181 -0.83 7.45 8.27
C THR A 181 -1.09 5.94 8.30
N GLY A 182 -0.35 5.22 9.15
CA GLY A 182 -0.42 3.77 9.31
C GLY A 182 -1.40 3.30 10.40
N THR A 183 -2.44 4.05 10.68
CA THR A 183 -3.48 3.70 11.67
C THR A 183 -4.77 3.40 10.98
#